data_408e5f8845df56c4858b39845634afe0
#
_entry.id   408e5f8845df56c4858b39845634afe0
#
_cell.length_a   1.000
_cell.length_b   1.000
_cell.length_c   1.000
_cell.angle_alpha   90.00
_cell.angle_beta   90.00
_cell.angle_gamma   90.00
#
_symmetry.space_group_name_H-M   'P 1'
#
loop_
_entity.id
_entity.type
_entity.pdbx_description
1 polymer ?
#
loop_
_entity_poly.entity_id
_entity_poly.type
_entity_poly.pdbx_seq_one_letter_code
_entity_poly.pdbx_strand_id
1 'polypeptide(L)'
;TVSPLPRYTRPREESVVAPREEIIPFAQSDAAIDQSPLSAGSRALLRGLLRVGSTRMFPGGGAGIEYGGLLKTAARPDYIAAHVVEAADHLRECKTDLLLVPGMSGYPVGAMYALAANTPALLLKKSKLGDANPNAYPAGAFVIPSYTGEGDVVMHADPAAVKDIVATIVARKLAEQTDQPVIELDLRVAGADDIIDKATMSQAVSESAVVIGEEAIGHCLAQHRLETADRRPANIHVSVVAWVTPLIKSYNRPREHLWQSFKLQPFAGLDLYTVHLDPPAIGVTGVGCVGFAANGAGSS
;
A
#
# COMPACT_ATOMS: atom_id res chain seq x y z
N THR A 1 -3.48 32.44 16.51
CA THR A 1 -3.76 31.56 17.68
C THR A 1 -4.11 30.19 17.13
N VAL A 2 -3.15 29.28 17.19
CA VAL A 2 -3.31 27.88 16.79
C VAL A 2 -4.11 27.19 17.89
N SER A 3 -5.28 26.65 17.56
CA SER A 3 -6.05 25.82 18.47
C SER A 3 -5.27 24.53 18.78
N PRO A 4 -5.19 24.11 20.04
CA PRO A 4 -4.53 22.87 20.38
C PRO A 4 -5.33 21.69 19.82
N LEU A 5 -4.63 20.77 19.13
CA LEU A 5 -5.17 19.50 18.69
C LEU A 5 -5.83 18.72 19.83
N PRO A 6 -6.94 18.04 19.63
CA PRO A 6 -7.61 17.27 20.67
C PRO A 6 -6.67 16.20 21.22
N ARG A 7 -6.49 16.15 22.54
CA ARG A 7 -5.72 15.13 23.21
C ARG A 7 -6.39 13.77 23.00
N TYR A 8 -5.70 12.89 22.31
CA TYR A 8 -6.10 11.49 22.15
C TYR A 8 -6.02 10.78 23.50
N THR A 9 -7.16 10.39 24.03
CA THR A 9 -7.22 9.43 25.14
C THR A 9 -7.02 8.03 24.57
N ARG A 10 -5.95 7.33 24.99
CA ARG A 10 -5.73 5.92 24.63
C ARG A 10 -7.04 5.13 24.83
N PRO A 11 -7.54 4.41 23.81
CA PRO A 11 -8.52 3.36 24.06
C PRO A 11 -7.92 2.36 25.04
N ARG A 12 -8.71 1.87 26.00
CA ARG A 12 -8.32 0.73 26.83
C ARG A 12 -7.83 -0.39 25.91
N GLU A 13 -6.67 -0.94 26.24
CA GLU A 13 -6.17 -2.16 25.64
C GLU A 13 -7.20 -3.27 25.93
N GLU A 14 -8.18 -3.43 25.06
CA GLU A 14 -8.87 -4.70 24.94
C GLU A 14 -7.80 -5.69 24.49
N SER A 15 -7.60 -6.73 25.27
CA SER A 15 -6.67 -7.82 24.93
C SER A 15 -7.10 -8.43 23.61
N VAL A 16 -6.55 -7.90 22.52
CA VAL A 16 -6.67 -8.52 21.20
C VAL A 16 -5.97 -9.87 21.34
N VAL A 17 -6.74 -10.93 21.45
CA VAL A 17 -6.19 -12.29 21.36
C VAL A 17 -5.43 -12.34 20.06
N ALA A 18 -4.11 -12.46 20.15
CA ALA A 18 -3.27 -12.55 18.95
C ALA A 18 -3.82 -13.69 18.07
N PRO A 19 -4.07 -13.45 16.79
CA PRO A 19 -4.60 -14.48 15.91
C PRO A 19 -3.64 -15.69 15.97
N ARG A 20 -4.21 -16.87 16.17
CA ARG A 20 -3.44 -18.09 16.31
C ARG A 20 -2.81 -18.43 14.96
N GLU A 21 -1.48 -18.50 14.94
CA GLU A 21 -0.72 -18.96 13.77
C GLU A 21 -1.12 -20.38 13.42
N GLU A 22 -1.40 -20.63 12.14
CA GLU A 22 -1.64 -21.94 11.58
C GLU A 22 -0.43 -22.36 10.74
N ILE A 23 0.19 -23.48 11.06
CA ILE A 23 1.33 -24.04 10.31
C ILE A 23 0.78 -24.88 9.16
N ILE A 24 1.03 -24.45 7.93
CA ILE A 24 0.52 -25.06 6.71
C ILE A 24 1.67 -25.69 5.93
N PRO A 25 1.71 -27.02 5.82
CA PRO A 25 2.73 -27.70 5.01
C PRO A 25 2.51 -27.44 3.51
N PHE A 26 3.59 -27.39 2.74
CA PHE A 26 3.52 -27.24 1.27
C PHE A 26 2.77 -28.39 0.59
N ALA A 27 2.70 -29.55 1.22
CA ALA A 27 1.92 -30.71 0.75
C ALA A 27 0.41 -30.61 1.05
N GLN A 28 -0.07 -29.49 1.66
CA GLN A 28 -1.48 -29.33 2.00
C GLN A 28 -2.39 -29.49 0.78
N SER A 29 -3.49 -30.21 0.95
CA SER A 29 -4.46 -30.43 -0.13
C SER A 29 -5.32 -29.19 -0.39
N ASP A 30 -5.78 -29.02 -1.62
CA ASP A 30 -6.67 -27.92 -1.99
C ASP A 30 -7.99 -27.97 -1.21
N ALA A 31 -8.52 -29.17 -0.97
CA ALA A 31 -9.73 -29.35 -0.16
C ALA A 31 -9.58 -28.82 1.28
N ALA A 32 -8.41 -29.01 1.89
CA ALA A 32 -8.15 -28.46 3.22
C ALA A 32 -8.01 -26.93 3.20
N ILE A 33 -7.40 -26.36 2.15
CA ILE A 33 -7.33 -24.91 1.96
C ILE A 33 -8.75 -24.33 1.79
N ASP A 34 -9.61 -25.00 1.03
CA ASP A 34 -11.00 -24.55 0.81
C ASP A 34 -11.86 -24.54 2.09
N GLN A 35 -11.54 -25.39 3.04
CA GLN A 35 -12.20 -25.46 4.35
C GLN A 35 -11.64 -24.46 5.38
N SER A 36 -10.53 -23.79 5.07
CA SER A 36 -9.95 -22.79 5.97
C SER A 36 -10.87 -21.57 6.13
N PRO A 37 -10.83 -20.87 7.27
CA PRO A 37 -11.64 -19.67 7.53
C PRO A 37 -11.16 -18.42 6.78
N LEU A 38 -10.18 -18.58 5.88
CA LEU A 38 -9.62 -17.49 5.09
C LEU A 38 -10.64 -16.93 4.08
N SER A 39 -10.47 -15.68 3.65
CA SER A 39 -11.21 -15.10 2.53
C SER A 39 -10.93 -15.87 1.22
N ALA A 40 -11.74 -15.66 0.20
CA ALA A 40 -11.52 -16.25 -1.11
C ALA A 40 -10.16 -15.85 -1.70
N GLY A 41 -9.80 -14.56 -1.57
CA GLY A 41 -8.50 -14.03 -2.00
C GLY A 41 -7.33 -14.64 -1.24
N SER A 42 -7.45 -14.74 0.08
CA SER A 42 -6.42 -15.36 0.93
C SER A 42 -6.23 -16.86 0.60
N ARG A 43 -7.32 -17.61 0.39
CA ARG A 43 -7.24 -19.03 -0.03
C ARG A 43 -6.55 -19.18 -1.39
N ALA A 44 -6.89 -18.32 -2.35
CA ALA A 44 -6.27 -18.36 -3.67
C ALA A 44 -4.76 -18.06 -3.60
N LEU A 45 -4.37 -17.03 -2.85
CA LEU A 45 -2.95 -16.70 -2.62
C LEU A 45 -2.21 -17.81 -1.89
N LEU A 46 -2.80 -18.38 -0.84
CA LEU A 46 -2.20 -19.50 -0.10
C LEU A 46 -1.95 -20.69 -1.04
N ARG A 47 -2.95 -21.07 -1.84
CA ARG A 47 -2.80 -22.10 -2.86
C ARG A 47 -1.66 -21.79 -3.83
N GLY A 48 -1.59 -20.54 -4.32
CA GLY A 48 -0.51 -20.08 -5.19
C GLY A 48 0.86 -20.22 -4.53
N LEU A 49 1.02 -19.78 -3.29
CA LEU A 49 2.28 -19.91 -2.55
C LEU A 49 2.70 -21.37 -2.38
N LEU A 50 1.76 -22.26 -2.05
CA LEU A 50 2.07 -23.68 -1.85
C LEU A 50 2.35 -24.43 -3.17
N ARG A 51 1.85 -23.98 -4.32
CA ARG A 51 2.01 -24.65 -5.62
C ARG A 51 3.17 -24.12 -6.47
N VAL A 52 3.46 -22.80 -6.39
CA VAL A 52 4.52 -22.17 -7.18
C VAL A 52 5.62 -21.53 -6.35
N GLY A 53 5.40 -21.35 -5.05
CA GLY A 53 6.43 -20.91 -4.12
C GLY A 53 7.34 -22.03 -3.65
N SER A 54 8.42 -21.65 -2.99
CA SER A 54 9.31 -22.59 -2.29
C SER A 54 9.95 -21.92 -1.08
N THR A 55 10.28 -22.72 -0.07
CA THR A 55 11.06 -22.23 1.07
C THR A 55 12.55 -22.38 0.78
N ARG A 56 13.36 -21.40 1.19
CA ARG A 56 14.82 -21.46 1.06
C ARG A 56 15.54 -20.61 2.10
N MET A 57 16.82 -20.90 2.29
CA MET A 57 17.74 -19.98 2.98
C MET A 57 18.11 -18.83 2.06
N PHE A 58 18.03 -17.62 2.55
CA PHE A 58 18.53 -16.43 1.84
C PHE A 58 19.96 -16.09 2.26
N PRO A 59 20.72 -15.38 1.39
CA PRO A 59 21.99 -14.80 1.81
C PRO A 59 21.76 -13.93 3.05
N GLY A 60 22.53 -14.16 4.12
CA GLY A 60 22.31 -13.51 5.42
C GLY A 60 21.69 -14.42 6.48
N GLY A 61 21.41 -15.68 6.16
CA GLY A 61 21.11 -16.75 7.13
C GLY A 61 19.67 -16.86 7.59
N GLY A 62 18.72 -16.18 6.96
CA GLY A 62 17.29 -16.28 7.27
C GLY A 62 16.56 -17.25 6.34
N ALA A 63 15.65 -18.07 6.90
CA ALA A 63 14.67 -18.81 6.11
C ALA A 63 13.61 -17.86 5.54
N GLY A 64 13.18 -18.08 4.30
CA GLY A 64 12.16 -17.26 3.67
C GLY A 64 11.46 -18.01 2.54
N ILE A 65 10.42 -17.37 2.00
CA ILE A 65 9.66 -17.90 0.88
C ILE A 65 10.08 -17.21 -0.42
N GLU A 66 10.35 -18.00 -1.45
CA GLU A 66 10.47 -17.56 -2.82
C GLU A 66 9.11 -17.60 -3.51
N TYR A 67 8.60 -16.48 -3.97
CA TYR A 67 7.28 -16.33 -4.57
C TYR A 67 7.31 -15.60 -5.92
N GLY A 68 8.51 -15.42 -6.49
CA GLY A 68 8.69 -14.66 -7.74
C GLY A 68 7.78 -15.13 -8.86
N GLY A 69 7.60 -16.43 -9.03
CA GLY A 69 6.72 -17.04 -10.03
C GLY A 69 5.23 -16.78 -9.82
N LEU A 70 4.83 -16.29 -8.65
CA LEU A 70 3.44 -15.91 -8.36
C LEU A 70 3.16 -14.42 -8.60
N LEU A 71 4.07 -13.55 -8.16
CA LEU A 71 3.77 -12.11 -8.04
C LEU A 71 4.71 -11.19 -8.84
N LYS A 72 5.92 -11.65 -9.23
CA LYS A 72 6.95 -10.78 -9.83
C LYS A 72 7.26 -11.11 -11.28
N THR A 73 7.44 -12.40 -11.59
CA THR A 73 7.92 -12.87 -12.88
C THR A 73 6.84 -13.56 -13.70
N ALA A 74 5.67 -13.81 -13.11
CA ALA A 74 4.51 -14.36 -13.77
C ALA A 74 3.23 -13.81 -13.18
N ALA A 75 2.21 -13.64 -14.02
CA ALA A 75 0.84 -13.37 -13.61
C ALA A 75 0.08 -14.69 -13.56
N ARG A 76 -0.46 -15.03 -12.39
CA ARG A 76 -1.25 -16.26 -12.17
C ARG A 76 -2.66 -15.89 -11.72
N PRO A 77 -3.58 -15.56 -12.67
CA PRO A 77 -4.93 -15.10 -12.34
C PRO A 77 -5.70 -16.06 -11.44
N ASP A 78 -5.53 -17.36 -11.63
CA ASP A 78 -6.10 -18.43 -10.81
C ASP A 78 -5.74 -18.34 -9.32
N TYR A 79 -4.62 -17.69 -8.98
CA TYR A 79 -4.13 -17.54 -7.61
C TYR A 79 -4.24 -16.12 -7.04
N ILE A 80 -4.45 -15.10 -7.88
CA ILE A 80 -4.42 -13.72 -7.41
C ILE A 80 -5.71 -12.94 -7.67
N ALA A 81 -6.54 -13.34 -8.66
CA ALA A 81 -7.68 -12.53 -9.07
C ALA A 81 -8.68 -12.24 -7.94
N ALA A 82 -8.99 -13.21 -7.09
CA ALA A 82 -9.90 -13.01 -5.97
C ALA A 82 -9.35 -11.99 -4.97
N HIS A 83 -8.05 -12.03 -4.68
CA HIS A 83 -7.41 -11.04 -3.81
C HIS A 83 -7.39 -9.65 -4.44
N VAL A 84 -7.19 -9.56 -5.76
CA VAL A 84 -7.24 -8.27 -6.47
C VAL A 84 -8.61 -7.62 -6.33
N VAL A 85 -9.70 -8.40 -6.41
CA VAL A 85 -11.06 -7.90 -6.19
C VAL A 85 -11.23 -7.40 -4.76
N GLU A 86 -10.85 -8.18 -3.75
CA GLU A 86 -10.95 -7.79 -2.34
C GLU A 86 -10.13 -6.53 -2.03
N ALA A 87 -8.91 -6.42 -2.57
CA ALA A 87 -8.07 -5.23 -2.41
C ALA A 87 -8.67 -4.01 -3.12
N ALA A 88 -9.27 -4.20 -4.30
CA ALA A 88 -9.94 -3.12 -5.03
C ALA A 88 -11.19 -2.61 -4.27
N ASP A 89 -11.95 -3.49 -3.65
CA ASP A 89 -13.08 -3.11 -2.80
C ASP A 89 -12.61 -2.27 -1.61
N HIS A 90 -11.54 -2.71 -0.93
CA HIS A 90 -10.92 -1.95 0.15
C HIS A 90 -10.45 -0.55 -0.29
N LEU A 91 -9.81 -0.43 -1.46
CA LEU A 91 -9.38 0.86 -2.02
C LEU A 91 -10.58 1.79 -2.30
N ARG A 92 -11.71 1.25 -2.80
CA ARG A 92 -12.95 2.01 -3.01
C ARG A 92 -13.59 2.45 -1.69
N GLU A 93 -13.64 1.58 -0.67
CA GLU A 93 -14.12 1.92 0.67
C GLU A 93 -13.30 3.05 1.29
N CYS A 94 -11.97 3.02 1.10
CA CYS A 94 -11.07 4.11 1.48
C CYS A 94 -11.20 5.36 0.62
N LYS A 95 -12.05 5.37 -0.43
CA LYS A 95 -12.20 6.47 -1.39
C LYS A 95 -10.86 6.95 -1.95
N THR A 96 -10.02 6.02 -2.36
CA THR A 96 -8.68 6.29 -2.88
C THR A 96 -8.75 7.04 -4.21
N ASP A 97 -8.09 8.18 -4.30
CA ASP A 97 -7.99 8.98 -5.53
C ASP A 97 -6.78 8.58 -6.39
N LEU A 98 -5.71 8.12 -5.75
CA LEU A 98 -4.42 7.84 -6.38
C LEU A 98 -3.71 6.67 -5.69
N LEU A 99 -3.15 5.76 -6.49
CA LEU A 99 -2.33 4.66 -6.00
C LEU A 99 -0.85 4.94 -6.28
N LEU A 100 0.01 4.78 -5.29
CA LEU A 100 1.47 4.83 -5.44
C LEU A 100 2.04 3.42 -5.38
N VAL A 101 2.82 3.06 -6.41
CA VAL A 101 3.36 1.70 -6.55
C VAL A 101 4.88 1.76 -6.66
N PRO A 102 5.63 1.36 -5.62
CA PRO A 102 7.08 1.32 -5.70
C PRO A 102 7.58 0.25 -6.68
N GLY A 103 8.59 0.64 -7.44
CA GLY A 103 9.14 -0.22 -8.48
C GLY A 103 10.21 -1.19 -7.98
N MET A 104 10.50 -2.25 -8.72
CA MET A 104 9.83 -2.78 -9.92
C MET A 104 8.91 -3.97 -9.57
N SER A 105 9.12 -4.61 -8.41
CA SER A 105 8.38 -5.81 -8.01
C SER A 105 6.90 -5.56 -7.73
N GLY A 106 6.56 -4.37 -7.24
CA GLY A 106 5.18 -3.99 -6.98
C GLY A 106 4.35 -3.66 -8.23
N TYR A 107 4.99 -3.36 -9.38
CA TYR A 107 4.29 -2.91 -10.58
C TYR A 107 3.21 -3.87 -11.09
N PRO A 108 3.46 -5.18 -11.22
CA PRO A 108 2.44 -6.08 -11.73
C PRO A 108 1.17 -6.08 -10.88
N VAL A 109 1.32 -6.23 -9.58
CA VAL A 109 0.18 -6.30 -8.66
C VAL A 109 -0.48 -4.92 -8.48
N GLY A 110 0.31 -3.85 -8.40
CA GLY A 110 -0.19 -2.49 -8.30
C GLY A 110 -1.03 -2.08 -9.52
N ALA A 111 -0.60 -2.48 -10.75
CA ALA A 111 -1.38 -2.25 -11.95
C ALA A 111 -2.71 -3.03 -11.95
N MET A 112 -2.73 -4.27 -11.43
CA MET A 112 -3.97 -5.03 -11.27
C MET A 112 -4.94 -4.35 -10.30
N TYR A 113 -4.45 -3.85 -9.16
CA TYR A 113 -5.28 -3.12 -8.20
C TYR A 113 -5.83 -1.82 -8.77
N ALA A 114 -4.99 -1.04 -9.45
CA ALA A 114 -5.38 0.21 -10.10
C ALA A 114 -6.51 -0.01 -11.10
N LEU A 115 -6.36 -1.02 -11.98
CA LEU A 115 -7.36 -1.39 -12.96
C LEU A 115 -8.66 -1.86 -12.30
N ALA A 116 -8.57 -2.78 -11.32
CA ALA A 116 -9.73 -3.33 -10.64
C ALA A 116 -10.48 -2.30 -9.80
N ALA A 117 -9.76 -1.38 -9.13
CA ALA A 117 -10.36 -0.29 -8.35
C ALA A 117 -10.85 0.88 -9.20
N ASN A 118 -10.49 0.94 -10.48
CA ASN A 118 -10.68 2.10 -11.36
C ASN A 118 -10.04 3.37 -10.78
N THR A 119 -8.81 3.22 -10.25
CA THR A 119 -8.05 4.28 -9.59
C THR A 119 -6.74 4.48 -10.35
N PRO A 120 -6.36 5.71 -10.74
CA PRO A 120 -5.08 5.96 -11.39
C PRO A 120 -3.91 5.57 -10.48
N ALA A 121 -2.79 5.14 -11.09
CA ALA A 121 -1.60 4.77 -10.37
C ALA A 121 -0.36 5.49 -10.89
N LEU A 122 0.49 5.93 -9.98
CA LEU A 122 1.85 6.38 -10.24
C LEU A 122 2.83 5.25 -9.94
N LEU A 123 3.58 4.84 -10.93
CA LEU A 123 4.62 3.83 -10.83
C LEU A 123 5.94 4.52 -10.48
N LEU A 124 6.40 4.36 -9.25
CA LEU A 124 7.61 5.01 -8.76
C LEU A 124 8.85 4.32 -9.34
N LYS A 125 9.68 5.08 -10.03
CA LYS A 125 10.92 4.59 -10.63
C LYS A 125 12.00 4.41 -9.56
N LYS A 126 12.83 3.37 -9.74
CA LYS A 126 14.00 3.09 -8.92
C LYS A 126 15.28 3.40 -9.70
N SER A 127 16.16 4.20 -9.13
CA SER A 127 17.48 4.55 -9.70
C SER A 127 18.57 4.28 -8.67
N LYS A 128 19.78 3.93 -9.12
CA LYS A 128 20.94 3.83 -8.22
C LYS A 128 21.37 5.23 -7.76
N LEU A 129 21.59 5.37 -6.45
CA LEU A 129 22.21 6.60 -5.93
C LEU A 129 23.65 6.67 -6.42
N GLY A 130 24.02 7.73 -7.14
CA GLY A 130 25.36 7.93 -7.69
C GLY A 130 25.44 7.94 -9.22
N ASP A 131 24.47 7.35 -9.91
CA ASP A 131 24.39 7.41 -11.38
C ASP A 131 23.78 8.74 -11.87
N ALA A 132 23.26 9.56 -10.97
CA ALA A 132 22.67 10.85 -11.30
C ALA A 132 23.02 11.92 -10.26
N ASN A 133 23.10 13.17 -10.71
CA ASN A 133 23.21 14.33 -9.83
C ASN A 133 22.06 14.33 -8.81
N PRO A 134 22.30 14.40 -7.49
CA PRO A 134 21.24 14.44 -6.48
C PRO A 134 20.21 15.56 -6.72
N ASN A 135 20.64 16.68 -7.35
CA ASN A 135 19.79 17.80 -7.72
C ASN A 135 18.92 17.52 -8.98
N ALA A 136 19.10 16.38 -9.63
CA ALA A 136 18.31 15.99 -10.80
C ALA A 136 17.02 15.25 -10.45
N TYR A 137 16.80 14.94 -9.17
CA TYR A 137 15.57 14.27 -8.73
C TYR A 137 14.46 15.28 -8.45
N PRO A 138 13.21 14.96 -8.84
CA PRO A 138 12.08 15.83 -8.54
C PRO A 138 11.82 15.91 -7.04
N ALA A 139 11.10 16.96 -6.62
CA ALA A 139 10.58 17.06 -5.27
C ALA A 139 9.80 15.80 -4.90
N GLY A 140 9.95 15.32 -3.66
CA GLY A 140 9.35 14.06 -3.21
C GLY A 140 10.14 12.79 -3.61
N ALA A 141 11.29 12.91 -4.29
CA ALA A 141 12.21 11.78 -4.40
C ALA A 141 12.79 11.43 -3.03
N PHE A 142 12.94 10.14 -2.75
CA PHE A 142 13.46 9.66 -1.46
C PHE A 142 14.49 8.56 -1.64
N VAL A 143 15.42 8.51 -0.69
CA VAL A 143 16.49 7.52 -0.66
C VAL A 143 16.15 6.40 0.31
N ILE A 144 16.35 5.17 -0.14
CA ILE A 144 16.15 3.98 0.68
C ILE A 144 17.37 3.06 0.58
N PRO A 145 17.73 2.34 1.65
CA PRO A 145 18.73 1.29 1.58
C PRO A 145 18.30 0.22 0.57
N SER A 146 19.25 -0.21 -0.29
CA SER A 146 18.99 -1.32 -1.20
C SER A 146 18.76 -2.60 -0.42
N TYR A 147 17.73 -3.34 -0.77
CA TYR A 147 17.44 -4.66 -0.18
C TYR A 147 18.54 -5.70 -0.50
N THR A 148 19.24 -5.52 -1.62
CA THR A 148 20.33 -6.40 -2.06
C THR A 148 21.69 -6.06 -1.44
N GLY A 149 21.78 -4.99 -0.65
CA GLY A 149 23.02 -4.55 -0.02
C GLY A 149 24.00 -3.82 -0.96
N GLU A 150 23.59 -3.52 -2.19
CA GLU A 150 24.41 -2.84 -3.21
C GLU A 150 24.32 -1.30 -3.14
N GLY A 151 24.29 -0.72 -1.95
CA GLY A 151 24.18 0.73 -1.74
C GLY A 151 22.74 1.21 -1.68
N ASP A 152 22.57 2.54 -1.65
CA ASP A 152 21.28 3.18 -1.58
C ASP A 152 20.63 3.33 -2.96
N VAL A 153 19.32 3.37 -2.98
CA VAL A 153 18.53 3.62 -4.19
C VAL A 153 17.62 4.82 -4.00
N VAL A 154 17.38 5.52 -5.08
CA VAL A 154 16.41 6.63 -5.10
C VAL A 154 15.13 6.14 -5.75
N MET A 155 14.02 6.43 -5.09
CA MET A 155 12.69 6.23 -5.63
C MET A 155 12.09 7.60 -5.98
N HIS A 156 11.48 7.71 -7.14
CA HIS A 156 10.85 8.95 -7.58
C HIS A 156 9.69 8.70 -8.54
N ALA A 157 8.69 9.59 -8.53
CA ALA A 157 7.66 9.65 -9.55
C ALA A 157 8.15 10.46 -10.76
N ASP A 158 7.59 10.19 -11.93
CA ASP A 158 7.79 11.03 -13.12
C ASP A 158 6.99 12.34 -12.95
N PRO A 159 7.63 13.54 -12.97
CA PRO A 159 6.92 14.78 -12.72
C PRO A 159 5.80 15.09 -13.72
N ALA A 160 5.96 14.68 -14.98
CA ALA A 160 4.93 14.88 -15.99
C ALA A 160 3.70 14.02 -15.71
N ALA A 161 3.91 12.75 -15.34
CA ALA A 161 2.83 11.84 -14.95
C ALA A 161 2.12 12.31 -13.68
N VAL A 162 2.86 12.80 -12.68
CA VAL A 162 2.27 13.38 -11.45
C VAL A 162 1.36 14.53 -11.80
N LYS A 163 1.87 15.50 -12.59
CA LYS A 163 1.12 16.68 -13.00
C LYS A 163 -0.18 16.31 -13.75
N ASP A 164 -0.11 15.41 -14.71
CA ASP A 164 -1.24 15.00 -15.53
C ASP A 164 -2.34 14.30 -14.69
N ILE A 165 -1.94 13.32 -13.88
CA ILE A 165 -2.88 12.56 -13.05
C ILE A 165 -3.52 13.45 -11.97
N VAL A 166 -2.72 14.26 -11.26
CA VAL A 166 -3.22 15.13 -10.20
C VAL A 166 -4.11 16.23 -10.79
N ALA A 167 -3.78 16.79 -11.97
CA ALA A 167 -4.63 17.77 -12.64
C ALA A 167 -6.02 17.19 -12.95
N THR A 168 -6.08 15.95 -13.42
CA THR A 168 -7.37 15.26 -13.68
C THR A 168 -8.19 15.11 -12.38
N ILE A 169 -7.55 14.72 -11.27
CA ILE A 169 -8.21 14.57 -9.97
C ILE A 169 -8.70 15.94 -9.46
N VAL A 170 -7.85 16.96 -9.52
CA VAL A 170 -8.19 18.32 -9.08
C VAL A 170 -9.35 18.89 -9.92
N ALA A 171 -9.31 18.75 -11.23
CA ALA A 171 -10.38 19.22 -12.11
C ALA A 171 -11.73 18.60 -11.75
N ARG A 172 -11.77 17.28 -11.49
CA ARG A 172 -12.98 16.60 -11.04
C ARG A 172 -13.48 17.16 -9.70
N LYS A 173 -12.60 17.30 -8.71
CA LYS A 173 -12.97 17.81 -7.38
C LYS A 173 -13.43 19.28 -7.42
N LEU A 174 -12.88 20.10 -8.28
CA LEU A 174 -13.32 21.49 -8.50
C LEU A 174 -14.71 21.55 -9.14
N ALA A 175 -14.98 20.66 -10.11
CA ALA A 175 -16.29 20.60 -10.76
C ALA A 175 -17.42 20.19 -9.77
N GLU A 176 -17.09 19.39 -8.75
CA GLU A 176 -18.03 19.00 -7.68
C GLU A 176 -18.29 20.13 -6.66
N GLN A 177 -17.53 21.23 -6.69
CA GLN A 177 -17.54 22.28 -5.67
C GLN A 177 -17.84 23.70 -6.22
N THR A 178 -18.56 23.79 -7.34
CA THR A 178 -18.86 25.08 -8.02
C THR A 178 -19.53 26.10 -7.10
N ASP A 179 -20.40 25.67 -6.22
CA ASP A 179 -21.19 26.52 -5.34
C ASP A 179 -20.64 26.65 -3.91
N GLN A 180 -19.47 26.06 -3.65
CA GLN A 180 -18.85 26.13 -2.32
C GLN A 180 -18.07 27.43 -2.14
N PRO A 181 -18.17 28.11 -0.96
CA PRO A 181 -17.42 29.36 -0.71
C PRO A 181 -15.92 29.12 -0.53
N VAL A 182 -15.51 27.90 -0.16
CA VAL A 182 -14.13 27.46 0.03
C VAL A 182 -13.92 26.19 -0.78
N ILE A 183 -12.79 26.10 -1.46
CA ILE A 183 -12.39 24.91 -2.20
C ILE A 183 -11.71 23.92 -1.23
N GLU A 184 -12.22 22.69 -1.17
CA GLU A 184 -11.61 21.60 -0.37
C GLU A 184 -10.95 20.60 -1.32
N LEU A 185 -9.62 20.58 -1.34
CA LEU A 185 -8.83 19.66 -2.16
C LEU A 185 -8.18 18.58 -1.25
N ASP A 186 -8.93 17.55 -0.94
CA ASP A 186 -8.45 16.37 -0.23
C ASP A 186 -8.02 15.31 -1.24
N LEU A 187 -6.70 15.03 -1.34
CA LEU A 187 -6.13 13.97 -2.16
C LEU A 187 -5.89 12.73 -1.27
N ARG A 188 -6.64 11.69 -1.52
CA ARG A 188 -6.57 10.43 -0.78
C ARG A 188 -5.68 9.44 -1.52
N VAL A 189 -4.51 9.20 -0.98
CA VAL A 189 -3.47 8.37 -1.61
C VAL A 189 -3.41 6.99 -0.93
N ALA A 190 -3.27 5.93 -1.70
CA ALA A 190 -2.95 4.61 -1.17
C ALA A 190 -1.61 4.12 -1.72
N GLY A 191 -0.95 3.22 -1.00
CA GLY A 191 0.22 2.51 -1.47
C GLY A 191 -0.10 1.06 -1.85
N ALA A 192 0.64 0.49 -2.81
CA ALA A 192 0.54 -0.92 -3.16
C ALA A 192 1.92 -1.52 -3.42
N ASP A 193 2.19 -2.70 -2.90
CA ASP A 193 3.44 -3.43 -3.16
C ASP A 193 3.15 -4.95 -3.26
N ASP A 194 4.10 -5.71 -3.78
CA ASP A 194 4.00 -7.17 -3.85
C ASP A 194 4.18 -7.85 -2.48
N ILE A 195 4.94 -7.21 -1.60
CA ILE A 195 5.15 -7.65 -0.21
C ILE A 195 5.52 -6.48 0.69
N ILE A 196 4.95 -6.44 1.88
CA ILE A 196 5.41 -5.55 2.94
C ILE A 196 6.30 -6.35 3.90
N ASP A 197 7.59 -6.05 3.92
CA ASP A 197 8.59 -6.73 4.77
C ASP A 197 8.78 -5.98 6.09
N LYS A 198 9.56 -4.89 6.09
CA LYS A 198 9.87 -4.07 7.28
C LYS A 198 9.11 -2.75 7.33
N ALA A 199 8.20 -2.53 6.39
CA ALA A 199 7.49 -1.27 6.16
C ALA A 199 8.36 -0.05 5.80
N THR A 200 9.68 -0.18 5.66
CA THR A 200 10.56 0.94 5.33
C THR A 200 10.19 1.60 4.00
N MET A 201 9.91 0.79 2.97
CA MET A 201 9.44 1.27 1.68
C MET A 201 8.06 1.94 1.82
N SER A 202 7.14 1.29 2.52
CA SER A 202 5.79 1.81 2.72
C SER A 202 5.80 3.14 3.48
N GLN A 203 6.67 3.29 4.48
CA GLN A 203 6.87 4.53 5.21
C GLN A 203 7.40 5.63 4.30
N ALA A 204 8.49 5.38 3.58
CA ALA A 204 9.11 6.37 2.70
C ALA A 204 8.17 6.81 1.57
N VAL A 205 7.41 5.88 0.97
CA VAL A 205 6.39 6.21 -0.03
C VAL A 205 5.28 7.07 0.58
N SER A 206 4.82 6.76 1.80
CA SER A 206 3.78 7.52 2.48
C SER A 206 4.21 8.95 2.81
N GLU A 207 5.43 9.13 3.30
CA GLU A 207 6.01 10.46 3.56
C GLU A 207 6.15 11.28 2.27
N SER A 208 6.62 10.66 1.19
CA SER A 208 6.77 11.31 -0.10
C SER A 208 5.44 11.65 -0.77
N ALA A 209 4.40 10.85 -0.54
CA ALA A 209 3.07 11.06 -1.10
C ALA A 209 2.49 12.43 -0.69
N VAL A 210 2.70 12.83 0.56
CA VAL A 210 2.23 14.13 1.07
C VAL A 210 2.93 15.26 0.33
N VAL A 211 4.27 15.23 0.24
CA VAL A 211 5.05 16.27 -0.44
C VAL A 211 4.70 16.38 -1.92
N ILE A 212 4.67 15.24 -2.63
CA ILE A 212 4.34 15.19 -4.07
C ILE A 212 2.92 15.71 -4.31
N GLY A 213 1.97 15.28 -3.46
CA GLY A 213 0.56 15.65 -3.61
C GLY A 213 0.31 17.14 -3.35
N GLU A 214 0.85 17.68 -2.27
CA GLU A 214 0.68 19.11 -1.94
C GLU A 214 1.27 20.01 -3.01
N GLU A 215 2.48 19.73 -3.51
CA GLU A 215 3.12 20.49 -4.57
C GLU A 215 2.32 20.42 -5.87
N ALA A 216 1.89 19.23 -6.27
CA ALA A 216 1.13 19.04 -7.51
C ALA A 216 -0.24 19.71 -7.46
N ILE A 217 -0.98 19.61 -6.35
CA ILE A 217 -2.27 20.27 -6.15
C ILE A 217 -2.07 21.78 -6.18
N GLY A 218 -1.07 22.31 -5.47
CA GLY A 218 -0.76 23.75 -5.44
C GLY A 218 -0.51 24.29 -6.84
N HIS A 219 0.24 23.58 -7.67
CA HIS A 219 0.50 23.93 -9.06
C HIS A 219 -0.80 23.91 -9.91
N CYS A 220 -1.58 22.85 -9.83
CA CYS A 220 -2.84 22.73 -10.58
C CYS A 220 -3.85 23.80 -10.19
N LEU A 221 -3.96 24.11 -8.89
CA LEU A 221 -4.86 25.15 -8.40
C LEU A 221 -4.40 26.54 -8.86
N ALA A 222 -3.09 26.81 -8.86
CA ALA A 222 -2.56 28.08 -9.37
C ALA A 222 -2.88 28.28 -10.86
N GLN A 223 -2.74 27.23 -11.67
CA GLN A 223 -3.10 27.24 -13.08
C GLN A 223 -4.61 27.46 -13.27
N HIS A 224 -5.46 26.74 -12.55
CA HIS A 224 -6.92 26.89 -12.58
C HIS A 224 -7.32 28.36 -12.30
N ARG A 225 -6.72 28.99 -11.29
CA ARG A 225 -7.00 30.39 -10.94
C ARG A 225 -6.60 31.38 -12.04
N LEU A 226 -5.56 31.09 -12.78
CA LEU A 226 -5.16 31.92 -13.95
C LEU A 226 -6.16 31.79 -15.09
N GLU A 227 -6.67 30.60 -15.34
CA GLU A 227 -7.57 30.30 -16.45
C GLU A 227 -9.00 30.78 -16.19
N THR A 228 -9.51 30.65 -14.96
CA THR A 228 -10.93 30.88 -14.61
C THR A 228 -11.17 32.14 -13.78
N ALA A 229 -10.13 32.86 -13.35
CA ALA A 229 -10.20 33.94 -12.37
C ALA A 229 -10.86 33.56 -11.02
N ASP A 230 -10.96 32.28 -10.70
CA ASP A 230 -11.47 31.80 -9.41
C ASP A 230 -10.55 32.26 -8.27
N ARG A 231 -11.11 32.99 -7.30
CA ARG A 231 -10.38 33.57 -6.17
C ARG A 231 -10.82 32.97 -4.83
N ARG A 232 -11.64 31.94 -4.84
CA ARG A 232 -12.07 31.30 -3.59
C ARG A 232 -10.87 30.82 -2.78
N PRO A 233 -10.89 30.95 -1.45
CA PRO A 233 -9.89 30.33 -0.59
C PRO A 233 -9.89 28.80 -0.81
N ALA A 234 -8.74 28.17 -0.64
CA ALA A 234 -8.62 26.73 -0.80
C ALA A 234 -7.88 26.13 0.38
N ASN A 235 -8.43 25.03 0.88
CA ASN A 235 -7.78 24.13 1.82
C ASN A 235 -7.25 22.93 1.05
N ILE A 236 -5.93 22.68 1.15
CA ILE A 236 -5.28 21.55 0.50
C ILE A 236 -4.91 20.56 1.59
N HIS A 237 -5.31 19.32 1.39
CA HIS A 237 -4.97 18.21 2.27
C HIS A 237 -4.57 16.97 1.45
N VAL A 238 -3.49 16.32 1.86
CA VAL A 238 -3.06 15.03 1.29
C VAL A 238 -3.01 14.02 2.41
N SER A 239 -3.71 12.92 2.26
CA SER A 239 -3.76 11.86 3.25
C SER A 239 -3.42 10.50 2.65
N VAL A 240 -2.59 9.73 3.35
CA VAL A 240 -2.38 8.31 3.02
C VAL A 240 -3.46 7.52 3.74
N VAL A 241 -4.33 6.86 2.97
CA VAL A 241 -5.56 6.25 3.49
C VAL A 241 -5.53 4.74 3.54
N ALA A 242 -4.66 4.10 2.75
CA ALA A 242 -4.55 2.64 2.70
C ALA A 242 -3.16 2.19 2.22
N TRP A 243 -2.81 0.95 2.57
CA TRP A 243 -1.80 0.13 1.91
C TRP A 243 -2.40 -1.21 1.56
N VAL A 244 -2.16 -1.68 0.34
CA VAL A 244 -2.64 -2.99 -0.14
C VAL A 244 -1.48 -3.84 -0.63
N THR A 245 -1.49 -5.12 -0.26
CA THR A 245 -0.43 -6.07 -0.63
C THR A 245 -0.96 -7.50 -0.60
N PRO A 246 -0.46 -8.40 -1.45
CA PRO A 246 -0.75 -9.82 -1.29
C PRO A 246 -0.17 -10.43 -0.02
N LEU A 247 1.04 -9.99 0.38
CA LEU A 247 1.79 -10.64 1.44
C LEU A 247 2.36 -9.63 2.44
N ILE A 248 2.31 -9.98 3.72
CA ILE A 248 3.02 -9.28 4.80
C ILE A 248 3.94 -10.28 5.53
N LYS A 249 5.20 -9.89 5.75
CA LYS A 249 6.12 -10.65 6.61
C LYS A 249 5.95 -10.21 8.06
N SER A 250 4.94 -10.75 8.73
CA SER A 250 4.54 -10.33 10.08
C SER A 250 5.61 -10.56 11.14
N TYR A 251 6.58 -11.47 10.90
CA TYR A 251 7.75 -11.65 11.79
C TYR A 251 8.65 -10.40 11.87
N ASN A 252 8.58 -9.46 10.94
CA ASN A 252 9.28 -8.17 10.97
C ASN A 252 8.41 -7.01 11.48
N ARG A 253 7.20 -7.28 11.96
CA ARG A 253 6.25 -6.34 12.58
C ARG A 253 5.92 -5.09 11.73
N PRO A 254 5.73 -5.21 10.41
CA PRO A 254 5.47 -4.03 9.58
C PRO A 254 4.12 -3.35 9.87
N ARG A 255 3.13 -4.10 10.38
CA ARG A 255 1.83 -3.54 10.80
C ARG A 255 1.98 -2.57 11.96
N GLU A 256 2.81 -2.91 12.94
CA GLU A 256 3.10 -2.05 14.09
C GLU A 256 3.80 -0.76 13.65
N HIS A 257 4.76 -0.86 12.73
CA HIS A 257 5.48 0.30 12.19
C HIS A 257 4.55 1.25 11.43
N LEU A 258 3.68 0.74 10.53
CA LEU A 258 2.72 1.56 9.81
C LEU A 258 1.66 2.17 10.73
N TRP A 259 1.23 1.44 11.75
CA TRP A 259 0.31 1.98 12.74
C TRP A 259 0.94 3.11 13.59
N GLN A 260 2.18 2.93 14.02
CA GLN A 260 2.87 3.95 14.82
C GLN A 260 3.08 5.24 14.02
N SER A 261 3.50 5.12 12.74
CA SER A 261 3.84 6.27 11.90
C SER A 261 2.62 6.96 11.29
N PHE A 262 1.63 6.20 10.79
CA PHE A 262 0.54 6.74 9.98
C PHE A 262 -0.86 6.38 10.48
N LYS A 263 -0.99 5.59 11.55
CA LYS A 263 -2.26 5.02 12.03
C LYS A 263 -2.96 4.15 10.99
N LEU A 264 -2.20 3.55 10.09
CA LEU A 264 -2.69 2.71 9.00
C LEU A 264 -2.51 1.24 9.34
N GLN A 265 -3.54 0.46 9.01
CA GLN A 265 -3.47 -0.99 8.95
C GLN A 265 -3.46 -1.42 7.47
N PRO A 266 -2.37 -2.05 6.99
CA PRO A 266 -2.35 -2.51 5.61
C PRO A 266 -3.35 -3.64 5.39
N PHE A 267 -4.06 -3.58 4.26
CA PHE A 267 -4.87 -4.68 3.76
C PHE A 267 -3.95 -5.70 3.09
N ALA A 268 -3.93 -6.92 3.61
CA ALA A 268 -3.08 -7.99 3.09
C ALA A 268 -3.88 -9.25 2.80
N GLY A 269 -3.49 -9.94 1.74
CA GLY A 269 -4.06 -11.24 1.44
C GLY A 269 -3.61 -12.32 2.43
N LEU A 270 -2.33 -12.31 2.81
CA LEU A 270 -1.77 -13.24 3.78
C LEU A 270 -0.73 -12.57 4.67
N ASP A 271 -0.77 -12.90 5.95
CA ASP A 271 0.25 -12.59 6.94
C ASP A 271 1.14 -13.82 7.17
N LEU A 272 2.43 -13.71 6.85
CA LEU A 272 3.43 -14.76 7.04
C LEU A 272 4.15 -14.55 8.37
N TYR A 273 4.07 -15.52 9.27
CA TYR A 273 4.70 -15.46 10.60
C TYR A 273 5.96 -16.30 10.69
N THR A 274 5.97 -17.48 10.10
CA THR A 274 7.13 -18.37 10.11
C THR A 274 7.33 -19.05 8.76
N VAL A 275 8.56 -19.48 8.52
CA VAL A 275 8.93 -20.29 7.36
C VAL A 275 9.77 -21.47 7.83
N HIS A 276 9.31 -22.66 7.55
CA HIS A 276 9.99 -23.92 7.88
C HIS A 276 10.61 -24.52 6.62
N LEU A 277 11.82 -25.06 6.76
CA LEU A 277 12.55 -25.63 5.63
C LEU A 277 12.40 -27.15 5.52
N ASP A 278 12.31 -27.84 6.65
CA ASP A 278 12.25 -29.29 6.70
C ASP A 278 11.33 -29.76 7.86
N PRO A 279 10.16 -30.33 7.55
CA PRO A 279 9.50 -30.31 6.25
C PRO A 279 9.09 -28.89 5.83
N PRO A 280 9.03 -28.59 4.50
CA PRO A 280 8.63 -27.28 4.03
C PRO A 280 7.22 -26.90 4.48
N ALA A 281 7.10 -25.78 5.22
CA ALA A 281 5.81 -25.28 5.70
C ALA A 281 5.89 -23.75 5.91
N ILE A 282 4.73 -23.11 5.95
CA ILE A 282 4.59 -21.69 6.31
C ILE A 282 3.62 -21.53 7.46
N GLY A 283 3.93 -20.63 8.39
CA GLY A 283 3.00 -20.18 9.41
C GLY A 283 2.26 -18.94 8.92
N VAL A 284 0.94 -19.04 8.87
CA VAL A 284 0.06 -17.94 8.48
C VAL A 284 -0.99 -17.72 9.53
N THR A 285 -1.49 -16.50 9.64
CA THR A 285 -2.75 -16.28 10.36
C THR A 285 -3.90 -16.18 9.39
N GLY A 286 -5.03 -16.67 9.83
CA GLY A 286 -6.29 -16.61 9.12
C GLY A 286 -6.88 -15.21 9.04
N VAL A 287 -6.07 -14.21 8.74
CA VAL A 287 -6.52 -12.84 8.59
C VAL A 287 -6.65 -12.52 7.12
N GLY A 288 -7.52 -13.19 6.48
CA GLY A 288 -8.25 -12.57 5.41
C GLY A 288 -9.14 -11.53 6.08
N CYS A 289 -8.74 -10.26 6.02
CA CYS A 289 -9.59 -9.16 6.47
C CYS A 289 -10.18 -9.36 7.88
N VAL A 290 -9.41 -9.18 8.91
CA VAL A 290 -9.97 -8.58 10.09
C VAL A 290 -10.24 -7.14 9.69
N GLY A 291 -11.42 -6.91 9.14
CA GLY A 291 -12.01 -5.60 9.21
C GLY A 291 -11.99 -5.25 10.68
N PHE A 292 -11.05 -4.42 11.11
CA PHE A 292 -11.29 -3.59 12.25
C PHE A 292 -12.51 -2.77 11.83
N ALA A 293 -13.68 -3.25 12.21
CA ALA A 293 -14.85 -2.43 12.18
C ALA A 293 -14.42 -1.12 12.82
N ALA A 294 -14.51 -0.04 12.08
CA ALA A 294 -14.44 1.30 12.62
C ALA A 294 -15.66 1.41 13.56
N ASN A 295 -15.55 0.87 14.76
CA ASN A 295 -16.47 1.12 15.84
C ASN A 295 -16.27 2.57 16.27
N GLY A 296 -17.08 3.45 15.72
CA GLY A 296 -17.03 4.85 16.10
C GLY A 296 -17.87 5.80 15.28
N ALA A 297 -18.94 5.38 14.63
CA ALA A 297 -20.04 6.27 14.34
C ALA A 297 -21.10 6.04 15.42
N GLY A 298 -20.83 6.53 16.62
CA GLY A 298 -21.82 6.67 17.67
C GLY A 298 -22.83 7.72 17.25
N SER A 299 -24.04 7.27 16.94
CA SER A 299 -25.27 8.08 16.94
C SER A 299 -25.46 8.70 18.32
N SER A 300 -25.49 10.00 18.40
CA SER A 300 -26.41 10.79 19.23
C SER A 300 -26.28 12.26 18.87
#